data_bed0fe13da22071160e2105d9822fc8d
#
_entry.id   bed0fe13da22071160e2105d9822fc8d
#
_cell.length_a   1.000
_cell.length_b   1.000
_cell.length_c   1.000
_cell.angle_alpha   90.00
_cell.angle_beta   90.00
_cell.angle_gamma   90.00
#
_symmetry.space_group_name_H-M   'P 1'
#
loop_
_entity.id
_entity.type
_entity.pdbx_description
1 polymer ?
#
loop_
_entity_poly.entity_id
_entity_poly.type
_entity_poly.pdbx_seq_one_letter_code
_entity_poly.pdbx_strand_id
1 'polypeptide(L)'
;MELRKTQALPELVNYGLLESYGHLERLNDAIQTSTLKVQDEATSKLLKIMLKNSGVSTKDVVAAVPAFSAFVTLLEMPMMSEKDTSKTMQFQAKQYIPLPISAVAIDWVKLGEHTDAKGNKVQQVLLVSIPNEHIQKYKNIFSQAGLNLIALEVEGMSIARALTTGIAKTTLIIDIGSRSTSIVIARDGFLRFAGQTDFAGGSLTQTISAGLNIRVRRAEDLKKQRGLKGTGGEYELSTLMLPILDVIINEVRRVKDNYEKEYNDTVAQIMVSGGGANLLGILPYIQEQLNLPVLKANPFLRVQYGSDIEPLVAELGPEFSVAIGLGIKSFY
;
A
#
# COMPACT_ATOMS: atom_id res chain seq x y z
N MET A 1 -6.54 7.45 -11.97
CA MET A 1 -5.66 7.06 -13.09
C MET A 1 -6.48 6.27 -14.10
N GLU A 2 -6.29 6.54 -15.37
CA GLU A 2 -6.91 5.84 -16.49
C GLU A 2 -5.83 5.25 -17.38
N LEU A 3 -5.91 3.93 -17.61
CA LEU A 3 -4.97 3.20 -18.48
C LEU A 3 -5.69 2.66 -19.70
N ARG A 4 -4.98 2.66 -20.82
CA ARG A 4 -5.43 2.08 -22.09
C ARG A 4 -4.58 0.86 -22.44
N LYS A 5 -5.22 -0.20 -22.92
CA LYS A 5 -4.52 -1.39 -23.40
C LYS A 5 -3.76 -1.09 -24.69
N THR A 6 -2.49 -1.49 -24.73
CA THR A 6 -1.67 -1.47 -25.94
C THR A 6 -1.10 -2.86 -26.23
N GLN A 7 -0.30 -2.99 -27.28
CA GLN A 7 0.36 -4.27 -27.60
C GLN A 7 1.57 -4.58 -26.68
N ALA A 8 2.12 -3.56 -26.02
CA ALA A 8 3.26 -3.70 -25.12
C ALA A 8 2.82 -3.42 -23.68
N LEU A 9 3.29 -2.32 -23.08
CA LEU A 9 2.88 -1.89 -21.73
C LEU A 9 1.61 -1.03 -21.84
N PRO A 10 0.68 -1.10 -20.85
CA PRO A 10 -0.47 -0.20 -20.80
C PRO A 10 -0.04 1.26 -20.86
N GLU A 11 -0.82 2.07 -21.55
CA GLU A 11 -0.59 3.51 -21.71
C GLU A 11 -1.35 4.29 -20.64
N LEU A 12 -0.67 5.20 -19.96
CA LEU A 12 -1.30 6.17 -19.07
C LEU A 12 -1.98 7.26 -19.89
N VAL A 13 -3.31 7.32 -19.80
CA VAL A 13 -4.13 8.29 -20.54
C VAL A 13 -4.40 9.52 -19.70
N ASN A 14 -4.86 9.30 -18.46
CA ASN A 14 -5.20 10.37 -17.52
C ASN A 14 -4.80 9.97 -16.10
N TYR A 15 -4.46 10.98 -15.29
CA TYR A 15 -4.22 10.80 -13.87
C TYR A 15 -4.75 11.99 -13.08
N GLY A 16 -4.99 11.77 -11.80
CA GLY A 16 -5.38 12.83 -10.88
C GLY A 16 -4.90 12.47 -9.47
N LEU A 17 -4.39 13.47 -8.79
CA LEU A 17 -4.03 13.43 -7.38
C LEU A 17 -4.79 14.53 -6.65
N LEU A 18 -5.47 14.17 -5.58
CA LEU A 18 -6.15 15.12 -4.72
C LEU A 18 -5.57 15.07 -3.31
N GLU A 19 -4.86 16.10 -2.92
CA GLU A 19 -4.36 16.25 -1.55
C GLU A 19 -5.47 16.83 -0.64
N SER A 20 -5.68 16.19 0.50
CA SER A 20 -6.61 16.67 1.53
C SER A 20 -5.88 16.77 2.87
N TYR A 21 -5.80 17.99 3.37
CA TYR A 21 -5.11 18.29 4.65
C TYR A 21 -6.02 18.24 5.88
N GLY A 22 -7.33 18.12 5.69
CA GLY A 22 -8.31 18.18 6.78
C GLY A 22 -8.16 17.06 7.82
N HIS A 23 -7.49 15.95 7.48
CA HIS A 23 -7.20 14.88 8.44
C HIS A 23 -6.04 15.23 9.39
N LEU A 24 -5.15 16.13 9.00
CA LEU A 24 -4.01 16.57 9.82
C LEU A 24 -4.44 17.48 10.97
N GLU A 25 -5.60 18.16 10.84
CA GLU A 25 -6.13 19.05 11.86
C GLU A 25 -6.89 18.32 12.99
N ARG A 26 -7.17 17.03 12.82
CA ARG A 26 -7.86 16.19 13.80
C ARG A 26 -6.85 15.41 14.62
N LEU A 27 -6.94 15.54 15.95
CA LEU A 27 -6.12 14.73 16.86
C LEU A 27 -6.35 13.23 16.63
N ASN A 28 -5.26 12.47 16.72
CA ASN A 28 -5.20 11.04 16.37
C ASN A 28 -6.12 10.12 17.20
N ASP A 29 -6.61 10.55 18.37
CA ASP A 29 -7.42 9.74 19.28
C ASP A 29 -8.71 9.18 18.66
N ALA A 30 -9.20 9.82 17.57
CA ALA A 30 -10.37 9.34 16.86
C ALA A 30 -10.05 8.48 15.63
N ILE A 31 -8.78 8.36 15.24
CA ILE A 31 -8.33 7.69 14.01
C ILE A 31 -7.91 6.24 14.29
N GLN A 32 -7.48 5.95 15.49
CA GLN A 32 -6.93 4.65 15.92
C GLN A 32 -7.98 3.52 16.06
N THR A 33 -9.24 3.82 16.00
CA THR A 33 -10.23 2.76 15.92
C THR A 33 -10.40 2.31 14.47
N SER A 34 -10.01 1.10 14.19
CA SER A 34 -10.13 0.18 13.07
C SER A 34 -11.29 0.33 12.06
N THR A 35 -12.03 1.40 12.08
CA THR A 35 -13.13 1.65 11.17
C THR A 35 -12.69 2.55 10.04
N LEU A 36 -13.01 2.17 8.81
CA LEU A 36 -13.00 3.03 7.62
C LEU A 36 -13.90 4.27 7.90
N LYS A 37 -13.38 5.25 8.66
CA LYS A 37 -14.06 6.53 8.91
C LYS A 37 -13.94 7.47 7.70
N VAL A 38 -14.02 6.92 6.50
CA VAL A 38 -14.22 7.67 5.29
C VAL A 38 -15.68 8.11 5.31
N GLN A 39 -15.93 9.40 5.37
CA GLN A 39 -17.30 9.92 5.22
C GLN A 39 -17.69 9.74 3.76
N ASP A 40 -18.64 8.85 3.48
CA ASP A 40 -19.02 8.43 2.13
C ASP A 40 -19.36 9.63 1.23
N GLU A 41 -20.13 10.57 1.75
CA GLU A 41 -20.55 11.77 1.01
C GLU A 41 -19.37 12.71 0.69
N ALA A 42 -18.50 12.96 1.66
CA ALA A 42 -17.33 13.83 1.45
C ALA A 42 -16.37 13.22 0.42
N THR A 43 -16.08 11.91 0.51
CA THR A 43 -15.22 11.22 -0.42
C THR A 43 -15.81 11.18 -1.83
N SER A 44 -17.11 10.92 -1.96
CA SER A 44 -17.79 10.93 -3.25
C SER A 44 -17.74 12.30 -3.92
N LYS A 45 -17.87 13.40 -3.16
CA LYS A 45 -17.71 14.78 -3.66
C LYS A 45 -16.27 15.03 -4.15
N LEU A 46 -15.27 14.61 -3.37
CA LEU A 46 -13.86 14.75 -3.76
C LEU A 46 -13.53 13.95 -5.02
N LEU A 47 -14.04 12.71 -5.13
CA LEU A 47 -13.89 11.89 -6.33
C LEU A 47 -14.49 12.58 -7.56
N LYS A 48 -15.70 13.16 -7.46
CA LYS A 48 -16.32 13.91 -8.58
C LYS A 48 -15.46 15.09 -9.04
N ILE A 49 -14.88 15.84 -8.10
CA ILE A 49 -13.99 16.97 -8.41
C ILE A 49 -12.74 16.45 -9.12
N MET A 50 -12.12 15.39 -8.59
CA MET A 50 -10.92 14.79 -9.18
C MET A 50 -11.18 14.28 -10.59
N LEU A 51 -12.26 13.53 -10.82
CA LEU A 51 -12.65 13.02 -12.13
C LEU A 51 -12.86 14.13 -13.14
N LYS A 52 -13.59 15.19 -12.75
CA LYS A 52 -13.82 16.34 -13.61
C LYS A 52 -12.53 17.04 -14.02
N ASN A 53 -11.60 17.21 -13.06
CA ASN A 53 -10.36 17.95 -13.31
C ASN A 53 -9.32 17.12 -14.08
N SER A 54 -9.32 15.79 -13.90
CA SER A 54 -8.35 14.88 -14.54
C SER A 54 -8.76 14.43 -15.95
N GLY A 55 -10.00 14.73 -16.38
CA GLY A 55 -10.49 14.32 -17.71
C GLY A 55 -10.68 12.81 -17.89
N VAL A 56 -10.72 12.03 -16.80
CA VAL A 56 -10.99 10.58 -16.85
C VAL A 56 -12.35 10.32 -17.48
N SER A 57 -12.40 9.44 -18.47
CA SER A 57 -13.58 9.16 -19.29
C SER A 57 -14.28 7.86 -18.93
N THR A 58 -13.55 6.86 -18.40
CA THR A 58 -14.12 5.57 -18.01
C THR A 58 -14.93 5.68 -16.73
N LYS A 59 -16.01 4.88 -16.66
CA LYS A 59 -16.82 4.76 -15.44
C LYS A 59 -16.50 3.51 -14.62
N ASP A 60 -15.88 2.52 -15.23
CA ASP A 60 -15.47 1.31 -14.54
C ASP A 60 -14.20 1.57 -13.73
N VAL A 61 -14.22 1.20 -12.46
CA VAL A 61 -13.13 1.47 -11.53
C VAL A 61 -12.73 0.23 -10.75
N VAL A 62 -11.43 0.06 -10.59
CA VAL A 62 -10.82 -0.84 -9.61
C VAL A 62 -10.29 0.00 -8.46
N ALA A 63 -10.54 -0.43 -7.23
CA ALA A 63 -10.12 0.30 -6.04
C ALA A 63 -9.36 -0.60 -5.06
N ALA A 64 -8.61 0.02 -4.16
CA ALA A 64 -7.94 -0.69 -3.07
C ALA A 64 -8.57 -0.37 -1.72
N VAL A 65 -8.55 -1.37 -0.83
CA VAL A 65 -8.77 -1.18 0.60
C VAL A 65 -7.41 -1.18 1.32
N PRO A 66 -7.25 -0.38 2.37
CA PRO A 66 -6.07 -0.43 3.22
C PRO A 66 -5.87 -1.80 3.86
N ALA A 67 -4.64 -2.15 4.19
CA ALA A 67 -4.30 -3.45 4.78
C ALA A 67 -5.10 -3.77 6.06
N PHE A 68 -5.34 -2.77 6.93
CA PHE A 68 -6.13 -2.94 8.16
C PHE A 68 -7.62 -3.27 7.92
N SER A 69 -8.10 -3.08 6.70
CA SER A 69 -9.49 -3.34 6.31
C SER A 69 -9.72 -4.75 5.77
N ALA A 70 -8.67 -5.56 5.72
CA ALA A 70 -8.70 -6.91 5.18
C ALA A 70 -7.86 -7.85 6.04
N PHE A 71 -8.19 -9.13 6.00
CA PHE A 71 -7.34 -10.18 6.54
C PHE A 71 -6.63 -10.87 5.38
N VAL A 72 -5.31 -10.99 5.48
CA VAL A 72 -4.46 -11.62 4.47
C VAL A 72 -3.53 -12.61 5.16
N THR A 73 -3.51 -13.85 4.71
CA THR A 73 -2.58 -14.86 5.23
C THR A 73 -2.11 -15.80 4.13
N LEU A 74 -0.86 -16.23 4.24
CA LEU A 74 -0.28 -17.23 3.36
C LEU A 74 -0.49 -18.62 3.97
N LEU A 75 -1.05 -19.53 3.21
CA LEU A 75 -1.32 -20.90 3.61
C LEU A 75 -0.49 -21.87 2.79
N GLU A 76 0.04 -22.89 3.45
CA GLU A 76 0.58 -24.07 2.79
C GLU A 76 -0.45 -25.21 2.86
N MET A 77 -0.70 -25.84 1.73
CA MET A 77 -1.65 -26.94 1.64
C MET A 77 -1.18 -27.98 0.62
N PRO A 78 -1.61 -29.24 0.76
CA PRO A 78 -1.28 -30.27 -0.20
C PRO A 78 -1.61 -29.86 -1.64
N MET A 79 -0.85 -30.35 -2.59
CA MET A 79 -1.16 -30.17 -4.01
C MET A 79 -2.51 -30.79 -4.33
N MET A 80 -3.40 -29.98 -4.91
CA MET A 80 -4.73 -30.40 -5.36
C MET A 80 -5.17 -29.59 -6.57
N SER A 81 -6.28 -30.02 -7.21
CA SER A 81 -6.87 -29.27 -8.31
C SER A 81 -7.39 -27.90 -7.84
N GLU A 82 -7.53 -26.93 -8.74
CA GLU A 82 -8.11 -25.62 -8.42
C GLU A 82 -9.53 -25.75 -7.84
N LYS A 83 -10.33 -26.69 -8.37
CA LYS A 83 -11.68 -26.98 -7.88
C LYS A 83 -11.66 -27.50 -6.43
N ASP A 84 -10.72 -28.37 -6.10
CA ASP A 84 -10.60 -28.92 -4.75
C ASP A 84 -10.00 -27.88 -3.79
N THR A 85 -9.03 -27.10 -4.26
CA THR A 85 -8.51 -25.94 -3.51
C THR A 85 -9.64 -25.00 -3.14
N SER A 86 -10.51 -24.63 -4.08
CA SER A 86 -11.64 -23.73 -3.82
C SER A 86 -12.61 -24.28 -2.76
N LYS A 87 -12.91 -25.58 -2.80
CA LYS A 87 -13.74 -26.22 -1.77
C LYS A 87 -13.05 -26.23 -0.40
N THR A 88 -11.77 -26.61 -0.39
CA THR A 88 -10.98 -26.68 0.84
C THR A 88 -10.81 -25.31 1.48
N MET A 89 -10.63 -24.24 0.69
CA MET A 89 -10.52 -22.88 1.18
C MET A 89 -11.75 -22.40 1.95
N GLN A 90 -12.96 -22.82 1.56
CA GLN A 90 -14.18 -22.49 2.31
C GLN A 90 -14.18 -23.04 3.75
N PHE A 91 -13.53 -24.19 3.98
CA PHE A 91 -13.38 -24.78 5.31
C PHE A 91 -12.14 -24.22 6.03
N GLN A 92 -11.01 -24.14 5.36
CA GLN A 92 -9.77 -23.64 5.93
C GLN A 92 -9.91 -22.17 6.38
N ALA A 93 -10.56 -21.34 5.59
CA ALA A 93 -10.79 -19.93 5.91
C ALA A 93 -11.41 -19.73 7.31
N LYS A 94 -12.26 -20.65 7.79
CA LYS A 94 -12.87 -20.58 9.12
C LYS A 94 -11.84 -20.62 10.26
N GLN A 95 -10.68 -21.23 10.03
CA GLN A 95 -9.63 -21.37 11.06
C GLN A 95 -8.76 -20.14 11.18
N TYR A 96 -8.67 -19.35 10.11
CA TYR A 96 -7.75 -18.21 10.01
C TYR A 96 -8.45 -16.86 10.09
N ILE A 97 -9.69 -16.76 9.60
CA ILE A 97 -10.42 -15.49 9.57
C ILE A 97 -11.10 -15.26 10.93
N PRO A 98 -10.78 -14.13 11.63
CA PRO A 98 -11.32 -13.85 12.96
C PRO A 98 -12.77 -13.37 12.97
N LEU A 99 -13.45 -13.39 11.82
CA LEU A 99 -14.83 -12.95 11.64
C LEU A 99 -15.71 -14.11 11.15
N PRO A 100 -17.02 -14.08 11.40
CA PRO A 100 -17.95 -15.04 10.81
C PRO A 100 -17.86 -15.05 9.29
N ILE A 101 -17.80 -16.23 8.68
CA ILE A 101 -17.66 -16.36 7.22
C ILE A 101 -18.80 -15.66 6.45
N SER A 102 -20.00 -15.60 7.03
CA SER A 102 -21.13 -14.86 6.46
C SER A 102 -20.94 -13.33 6.43
N ALA A 103 -20.02 -12.80 7.26
CA ALA A 103 -19.76 -11.37 7.36
C ALA A 103 -18.61 -10.89 6.45
N VAL A 104 -17.95 -11.79 5.72
CA VAL A 104 -16.80 -11.49 4.87
C VAL A 104 -16.96 -12.04 3.46
N ALA A 105 -16.37 -11.35 2.49
CA ALA A 105 -16.06 -11.93 1.19
C ALA A 105 -14.65 -12.55 1.27
N ILE A 106 -14.50 -13.72 0.67
CA ILE A 106 -13.26 -14.49 0.68
C ILE A 106 -12.81 -14.71 -0.76
N ASP A 107 -11.53 -14.51 -0.99
CA ASP A 107 -10.87 -14.82 -2.25
C ASP A 107 -9.50 -15.43 -1.97
N TRP A 108 -8.91 -16.09 -2.96
CA TRP A 108 -7.58 -16.70 -2.81
C TRP A 108 -6.81 -16.71 -4.13
N VAL A 109 -5.49 -16.70 -4.01
CA VAL A 109 -4.57 -16.74 -5.16
C VAL A 109 -3.49 -17.77 -4.90
N LYS A 110 -3.29 -18.70 -5.83
CA LYS A 110 -2.17 -19.63 -5.81
C LYS A 110 -0.89 -18.89 -6.20
N LEU A 111 0.12 -18.92 -5.32
CA LEU A 111 1.37 -18.20 -5.50
C LEU A 111 2.48 -19.08 -6.08
N GLY A 112 2.38 -20.39 -5.92
CA GLY A 112 3.40 -21.31 -6.38
C GLY A 112 3.27 -22.69 -5.75
N GLU A 113 4.23 -23.53 -6.07
CA GLU A 113 4.36 -24.91 -5.62
C GLU A 113 5.79 -25.15 -5.19
N HIS A 114 5.96 -25.97 -4.15
CA HIS A 114 7.28 -26.44 -3.73
C HIS A 114 7.18 -27.80 -3.05
N THR A 115 8.32 -28.37 -2.68
CA THR A 115 8.38 -29.59 -1.90
C THR A 115 8.71 -29.24 -0.45
N ASP A 116 7.89 -29.70 0.50
CA ASP A 116 8.10 -29.45 1.92
C ASP A 116 9.33 -30.26 2.45
N ALA A 117 9.70 -30.01 3.69
CA ALA A 117 10.82 -30.69 4.34
C ALA A 117 10.62 -32.24 4.48
N LYS A 118 9.40 -32.73 4.29
CA LYS A 118 9.03 -34.17 4.34
C LYS A 118 8.97 -34.79 2.95
N GLY A 119 9.27 -34.04 1.89
CA GLY A 119 9.21 -34.53 0.50
C GLY A 119 7.83 -34.49 -0.15
N ASN A 120 6.81 -33.88 0.49
CA ASN A 120 5.49 -33.77 -0.08
C ASN A 120 5.40 -32.54 -1.00
N LYS A 121 4.68 -32.67 -2.11
CA LYS A 121 4.35 -31.52 -2.96
C LYS A 121 3.25 -30.71 -2.30
N VAL A 122 3.55 -29.44 -2.05
CA VAL A 122 2.63 -28.46 -1.46
C VAL A 122 2.46 -27.26 -2.36
N GLN A 123 1.32 -26.61 -2.24
CA GLN A 123 1.03 -25.33 -2.89
C GLN A 123 0.92 -24.23 -1.85
N GLN A 124 1.41 -23.04 -2.20
CA GLN A 124 1.23 -21.81 -1.44
C GLN A 124 0.04 -21.05 -1.97
N VAL A 125 -0.88 -20.71 -1.08
CA VAL A 125 -2.11 -19.99 -1.41
C VAL A 125 -2.24 -18.76 -0.51
N LEU A 126 -2.38 -17.60 -1.12
CA LEU A 126 -2.70 -16.37 -0.40
C LEU A 126 -4.22 -16.31 -0.20
N LEU A 127 -4.65 -16.40 1.04
CA LEU A 127 -6.04 -16.21 1.45
C LEU A 127 -6.27 -14.73 1.75
N VAL A 128 -7.32 -14.16 1.19
CA VAL A 128 -7.73 -12.77 1.40
C VAL A 128 -9.19 -12.74 1.85
N SER A 129 -9.51 -11.97 2.88
CA SER A 129 -10.89 -11.69 3.23
C SER A 129 -11.12 -10.21 3.53
N ILE A 130 -12.26 -9.69 3.06
CA ILE A 130 -12.70 -8.31 3.26
C ILE A 130 -14.08 -8.33 3.90
N PRO A 131 -14.33 -7.58 5.02
CA PRO A 131 -15.65 -7.46 5.60
C PRO A 131 -16.67 -6.91 4.59
N ASN A 132 -17.85 -7.53 4.55
CA ASN A 132 -18.93 -7.15 3.62
C ASN A 132 -19.37 -5.69 3.80
N GLU A 133 -19.30 -5.16 5.02
CA GLU A 133 -19.58 -3.76 5.33
C GLU A 133 -18.61 -2.80 4.61
N HIS A 134 -17.31 -3.16 4.55
CA HIS A 134 -16.32 -2.38 3.83
C HIS A 134 -16.59 -2.40 2.33
N ILE A 135 -16.91 -3.57 1.77
CA ILE A 135 -17.27 -3.70 0.35
C ILE A 135 -18.47 -2.84 0.02
N GLN A 136 -19.53 -2.90 0.87
CA GLN A 136 -20.73 -2.09 0.66
C GLN A 136 -20.46 -0.59 0.74
N LYS A 137 -19.62 -0.18 1.68
CA LYS A 137 -19.18 1.21 1.83
C LYS A 137 -18.48 1.74 0.56
N TYR A 138 -17.53 0.97 0.03
CA TYR A 138 -16.87 1.33 -1.23
C TYR A 138 -17.83 1.39 -2.41
N LYS A 139 -18.73 0.39 -2.54
CA LYS A 139 -19.80 0.41 -3.56
C LYS A 139 -20.64 1.67 -3.48
N ASN A 140 -21.03 2.10 -2.29
CA ASN A 140 -21.84 3.31 -2.08
C ASN A 140 -21.05 4.57 -2.50
N ILE A 141 -19.78 4.70 -2.08
CA ILE A 141 -18.92 5.84 -2.42
C ILE A 141 -18.78 5.99 -3.93
N PHE A 142 -18.43 4.91 -4.64
CA PHE A 142 -18.22 4.95 -6.08
C PHE A 142 -19.53 5.16 -6.84
N SER A 143 -20.62 4.52 -6.44
CA SER A 143 -21.95 4.73 -7.03
C SER A 143 -22.41 6.19 -6.89
N GLN A 144 -22.25 6.80 -5.71
CA GLN A 144 -22.54 8.22 -5.50
C GLN A 144 -21.63 9.13 -6.35
N ALA A 145 -20.41 8.70 -6.66
CA ALA A 145 -19.53 9.44 -7.56
C ALA A 145 -19.88 9.25 -9.05
N GLY A 146 -20.84 8.37 -9.38
CA GLY A 146 -21.23 8.04 -10.76
C GLY A 146 -20.29 7.02 -11.41
N LEU A 147 -19.57 6.22 -10.61
CA LEU A 147 -18.64 5.19 -11.02
C LEU A 147 -19.19 3.78 -10.71
N ASN A 148 -18.75 2.82 -11.50
CA ASN A 148 -19.06 1.40 -11.36
C ASN A 148 -17.84 0.67 -10.77
N LEU A 149 -17.92 0.26 -9.50
CA LEU A 149 -16.84 -0.51 -8.86
C LEU A 149 -16.87 -1.96 -9.35
N ILE A 150 -15.92 -2.33 -10.23
CA ILE A 150 -15.83 -3.67 -10.82
C ILE A 150 -14.95 -4.63 -10.00
N ALA A 151 -13.96 -4.10 -9.26
CA ALA A 151 -13.13 -4.90 -8.37
C ALA A 151 -12.63 -4.07 -7.19
N LEU A 152 -12.44 -4.77 -6.07
CA LEU A 152 -11.85 -4.25 -4.84
C LEU A 152 -10.71 -5.17 -4.43
N GLU A 153 -9.54 -4.62 -4.10
CA GLU A 153 -8.34 -5.40 -3.80
C GLU A 153 -7.62 -4.80 -2.58
N VAL A 154 -6.84 -5.59 -1.88
CA VAL A 154 -5.98 -5.08 -0.80
C VAL A 154 -4.80 -4.32 -1.41
N GLU A 155 -4.50 -3.12 -0.90
CA GLU A 155 -3.43 -2.25 -1.45
C GLU A 155 -2.08 -2.95 -1.59
N GLY A 156 -1.72 -3.81 -0.64
CA GLY A 156 -0.48 -4.58 -0.69
C GLY A 156 -0.33 -5.48 -1.92
N MET A 157 -1.44 -6.00 -2.47
CA MET A 157 -1.42 -6.80 -3.70
C MET A 157 -1.12 -5.93 -4.92
N SER A 158 -1.73 -4.75 -4.99
CA SER A 158 -1.46 -3.80 -6.07
C SER A 158 -0.04 -3.25 -6.03
N ILE A 159 0.45 -2.88 -4.84
CA ILE A 159 1.83 -2.43 -4.64
C ILE A 159 2.82 -3.52 -5.06
N ALA A 160 2.61 -4.77 -4.62
CA ALA A 160 3.43 -5.91 -5.01
C ALA A 160 3.51 -6.07 -6.53
N ARG A 161 2.36 -6.03 -7.21
CA ARG A 161 2.26 -6.13 -8.67
C ARG A 161 2.99 -4.99 -9.36
N ALA A 162 2.81 -3.74 -8.92
CA ALA A 162 3.44 -2.58 -9.53
C ALA A 162 4.96 -2.61 -9.41
N LEU A 163 5.48 -3.05 -8.27
CA LEU A 163 6.89 -2.84 -7.92
C LEU A 163 7.76 -4.09 -8.07
N THR A 164 7.19 -5.30 -8.00
CA THR A 164 8.02 -6.53 -7.98
C THR A 164 7.77 -7.51 -9.11
N THR A 165 6.82 -7.29 -10.03
CA THR A 165 6.64 -8.16 -11.21
C THR A 165 7.95 -8.27 -11.99
N GLY A 166 8.38 -9.51 -12.27
CA GLY A 166 9.67 -9.80 -12.92
C GLY A 166 10.89 -9.64 -12.02
N ILE A 167 10.71 -9.39 -10.72
CA ILE A 167 11.79 -9.34 -9.72
C ILE A 167 11.76 -10.62 -8.90
N ALA A 168 12.70 -11.52 -9.16
CA ALA A 168 12.79 -12.80 -8.48
C ALA A 168 13.25 -12.70 -7.00
N LYS A 169 13.85 -11.56 -6.62
CA LYS A 169 14.33 -11.32 -5.24
C LYS A 169 13.16 -10.97 -4.34
N THR A 170 13.13 -11.55 -3.15
CA THR A 170 12.19 -11.16 -2.09
C THR A 170 12.47 -9.72 -1.67
N THR A 171 11.48 -8.86 -1.85
CA THR A 171 11.56 -7.41 -1.67
C THR A 171 10.62 -6.99 -0.56
N LEU A 172 11.12 -6.23 0.41
CA LEU A 172 10.31 -5.55 1.41
C LEU A 172 9.95 -4.16 0.88
N ILE A 173 8.68 -3.81 0.88
CA ILE A 173 8.18 -2.51 0.43
C ILE A 173 7.62 -1.79 1.65
N ILE A 174 8.11 -0.57 1.90
CA ILE A 174 7.63 0.32 2.96
C ILE A 174 6.82 1.42 2.27
N ASP A 175 5.50 1.34 2.35
CA ASP A 175 4.61 2.33 1.77
C ASP A 175 4.19 3.33 2.85
N ILE A 176 4.90 4.46 2.91
CA ILE A 176 4.68 5.49 3.92
C ILE A 176 3.61 6.46 3.42
N GLY A 177 2.38 6.20 3.81
CA GLY A 177 1.25 7.07 3.52
C GLY A 177 1.15 8.26 4.45
N SER A 178 0.00 8.95 4.41
CA SER A 178 -0.29 10.06 5.32
C SER A 178 -0.84 9.58 6.67
N ARG A 179 -1.61 8.49 6.70
CA ARG A 179 -2.35 8.00 7.89
C ARG A 179 -1.80 6.70 8.46
N SER A 180 -1.19 5.88 7.63
CA SER A 180 -0.60 4.59 8.00
C SER A 180 0.61 4.31 7.13
N THR A 181 1.48 3.43 7.62
CA THR A 181 2.57 2.85 6.85
C THR A 181 2.30 1.38 6.65
N SER A 182 2.14 0.96 5.40
CA SER A 182 2.00 -0.45 5.02
C SER A 182 3.38 -1.05 4.77
N ILE A 183 3.59 -2.26 5.31
CA ILE A 183 4.84 -3.02 5.18
C ILE A 183 4.50 -4.30 4.41
N VAL A 184 5.00 -4.40 3.21
CA VAL A 184 4.65 -5.46 2.27
C VAL A 184 5.90 -6.26 1.92
N ILE A 185 5.86 -7.58 2.06
CA ILE A 185 6.90 -8.46 1.52
C ILE A 185 6.33 -9.11 0.28
N ALA A 186 7.04 -8.98 -0.82
CA ALA A 186 6.58 -9.42 -2.13
C ALA A 186 7.72 -10.00 -2.97
N ARG A 187 7.36 -10.87 -3.91
CA ARG A 187 8.26 -11.44 -4.90
C ARG A 187 7.50 -11.70 -6.20
N ASP A 188 8.07 -11.29 -7.31
CA ASP A 188 7.53 -11.49 -8.66
C ASP A 188 6.07 -11.08 -8.82
N GLY A 189 5.73 -9.89 -8.33
CA GLY A 189 4.37 -9.32 -8.40
C GLY A 189 3.37 -9.87 -7.38
N PHE A 190 3.75 -10.83 -6.56
CA PHE A 190 2.88 -11.46 -5.58
C PHE A 190 3.19 -11.02 -4.16
N LEU A 191 2.15 -10.64 -3.43
CA LEU A 191 2.19 -10.41 -2.00
C LEU A 191 2.48 -11.73 -1.27
N ARG A 192 3.43 -11.74 -0.36
CA ARG A 192 3.81 -12.89 0.49
C ARG A 192 3.42 -12.67 1.94
N PHE A 193 3.66 -11.46 2.45
CA PHE A 193 3.36 -11.10 3.82
C PHE A 193 3.04 -9.61 3.92
N ALA A 194 2.21 -9.22 4.87
CA ALA A 194 1.89 -7.82 5.11
C ALA A 194 1.81 -7.51 6.60
N GLY A 195 2.29 -6.32 6.94
CA GLY A 195 2.13 -5.70 8.25
C GLY A 195 1.78 -4.23 8.08
N GLN A 196 1.47 -3.56 9.17
CA GLN A 196 1.09 -2.15 9.15
C GLN A 196 1.36 -1.50 10.51
N THR A 197 1.60 -0.19 10.46
CA THR A 197 1.58 0.68 11.64
C THR A 197 0.74 1.94 11.34
N ASP A 198 0.13 2.51 12.38
CA ASP A 198 -0.64 3.76 12.30
C ASP A 198 0.28 5.01 12.33
N PHE A 199 1.59 4.81 12.50
CA PHE A 199 2.57 5.88 12.37
C PHE A 199 2.93 6.11 10.91
N ALA A 200 2.87 7.38 10.48
CA ALA A 200 2.98 7.75 9.07
C ALA A 200 3.39 9.21 8.88
N GLY A 201 3.33 9.70 7.66
CA GLY A 201 3.66 11.09 7.32
C GLY A 201 2.88 12.14 8.12
N GLY A 202 1.60 11.87 8.42
CA GLY A 202 0.76 12.72 9.27
C GLY A 202 1.25 12.79 10.72
N SER A 203 1.72 11.67 11.28
CA SER A 203 2.29 11.62 12.63
C SER A 203 3.54 12.49 12.74
N LEU A 204 4.42 12.44 11.71
CA LEU A 204 5.59 13.32 11.61
C LEU A 204 5.19 14.79 11.62
N THR A 205 4.18 15.15 10.83
CA THR A 205 3.66 16.52 10.74
C THR A 205 3.12 17.03 12.08
N GLN A 206 2.34 16.19 12.77
CA GLN A 206 1.78 16.52 14.08
C GLN A 206 2.87 16.71 15.14
N THR A 207 3.89 15.86 15.14
CA THR A 207 5.03 15.98 16.07
C THR A 207 5.80 17.28 15.84
N ILE A 208 6.02 17.68 14.58
CA ILE A 208 6.63 18.99 14.25
C ILE A 208 5.73 20.14 14.71
N SER A 209 4.43 20.06 14.42
CA SER A 209 3.46 21.09 14.82
C SER A 209 3.44 21.32 16.33
N ALA A 210 3.41 20.24 17.11
CA ALA A 210 3.45 20.29 18.57
C ALA A 210 4.80 20.78 19.11
N GLY A 211 5.91 20.21 18.61
CA GLY A 211 7.26 20.55 19.07
C GLY A 211 7.66 21.99 18.82
N LEU A 212 7.25 22.56 17.67
CA LEU A 212 7.55 23.95 17.30
C LEU A 212 6.41 24.93 17.63
N ASN A 213 5.29 24.43 18.17
CA ASN A 213 4.08 25.24 18.44
C ASN A 213 3.62 26.06 17.22
N ILE A 214 3.55 25.42 16.04
CA ILE A 214 3.13 26.03 14.78
C ILE A 214 1.90 25.31 14.21
N ARG A 215 1.19 25.99 13.28
CA ARG A 215 0.03 25.40 12.60
C ARG A 215 0.45 24.15 11.80
N VAL A 216 -0.39 23.13 11.80
CA VAL A 216 -0.15 21.84 11.13
C VAL A 216 0.23 22.01 9.65
N ARG A 217 -0.42 22.92 8.93
CA ARG A 217 -0.09 23.19 7.53
C ARG A 217 1.35 23.70 7.37
N ARG A 218 1.80 24.60 8.27
CA ARG A 218 3.19 25.09 8.26
C ARG A 218 4.18 23.99 8.61
N ALA A 219 3.80 23.09 9.53
CA ALA A 219 4.61 21.92 9.88
C ALA A 219 4.76 20.97 8.69
N GLU A 220 3.69 20.75 7.91
CA GLU A 220 3.71 19.94 6.69
C GLU A 220 4.67 20.55 5.63
N ASP A 221 4.58 21.85 5.41
CA ASP A 221 5.47 22.56 4.48
C ASP A 221 6.94 22.42 4.91
N LEU A 222 7.25 22.60 6.20
CA LEU A 222 8.60 22.42 6.73
C LEU A 222 9.09 20.98 6.57
N LYS A 223 8.26 19.99 6.89
CA LYS A 223 8.58 18.57 6.70
C LYS A 223 8.96 18.28 5.25
N LYS A 224 8.14 18.72 4.29
CA LYS A 224 8.39 18.52 2.84
C LYS A 224 9.66 19.21 2.38
N GLN A 225 9.93 20.44 2.84
CA GLN A 225 11.06 21.25 2.39
C GLN A 225 12.40 20.82 3.01
N ARG A 226 12.41 20.39 4.26
CA ARG A 226 13.64 20.16 5.04
C ARG A 226 13.95 18.68 5.24
N GLY A 227 12.94 17.85 5.45
CA GLY A 227 13.11 16.42 5.69
C GLY A 227 14.00 16.13 6.90
N LEU A 228 14.85 15.10 6.74
CA LEU A 228 15.83 14.65 7.75
C LEU A 228 17.22 15.24 7.53
N LYS A 229 17.40 16.03 6.47
CA LYS A 229 18.68 16.68 6.16
C LYS A 229 18.72 18.05 6.83
N GLY A 230 19.27 18.15 8.02
CA GLY A 230 19.41 19.42 8.71
C GLY A 230 20.80 19.63 9.29
N THR A 231 21.37 20.82 9.08
CA THR A 231 22.56 21.32 9.77
C THR A 231 22.19 22.60 10.52
N GLY A 232 22.67 22.76 11.74
CA GLY A 232 22.32 23.94 12.56
C GLY A 232 20.90 23.86 13.15
N GLY A 233 20.11 24.94 13.10
CA GLY A 233 18.74 25.00 13.62
C GLY A 233 17.75 24.03 12.94
N GLU A 234 18.13 23.42 11.83
CA GLU A 234 17.38 22.39 11.14
C GLU A 234 17.51 21.01 11.81
N TYR A 235 18.52 20.84 12.66
CA TYR A 235 18.73 19.63 13.47
C TYR A 235 17.55 19.38 14.44
N GLU A 236 16.92 20.44 14.92
CA GLU A 236 15.72 20.32 15.79
C GLU A 236 14.55 19.63 15.06
N LEU A 237 14.35 19.93 13.77
CA LEU A 237 13.25 19.34 12.99
C LEU A 237 13.44 17.84 12.82
N SER A 238 14.64 17.39 12.48
CA SER A 238 14.93 15.95 12.36
C SER A 238 14.78 15.23 13.70
N THR A 239 15.27 15.85 14.78
CA THR A 239 15.15 15.29 16.15
C THR A 239 13.70 15.08 16.57
N LEU A 240 12.77 15.95 16.16
CA LEU A 240 11.35 15.78 16.42
C LEU A 240 10.75 14.59 15.65
N MET A 241 11.23 14.31 14.44
CA MET A 241 10.69 13.23 13.60
C MET A 241 11.25 11.85 13.93
N LEU A 242 12.50 11.76 14.40
CA LEU A 242 13.20 10.50 14.62
C LEU A 242 12.43 9.50 15.50
N PRO A 243 11.83 9.87 16.65
CA PRO A 243 11.10 8.92 17.48
C PRO A 243 9.95 8.23 16.74
N ILE A 244 9.25 8.95 15.85
CA ILE A 244 8.15 8.38 15.04
C ILE A 244 8.72 7.45 13.97
N LEU A 245 9.83 7.84 13.33
CA LEU A 245 10.51 7.00 12.35
C LEU A 245 11.05 5.72 12.97
N ASP A 246 11.57 5.79 14.19
CA ASP A 246 12.05 4.62 14.95
C ASP A 246 10.92 3.62 15.20
N VAL A 247 9.71 4.08 15.50
CA VAL A 247 8.54 3.20 15.64
C VAL A 247 8.25 2.50 14.31
N ILE A 248 8.26 3.23 13.19
CA ILE A 248 8.06 2.65 11.86
C ILE A 248 9.15 1.61 11.57
N ILE A 249 10.42 1.94 11.80
CA ILE A 249 11.56 1.04 11.55
C ILE A 249 11.48 -0.22 12.42
N ASN A 250 11.11 -0.09 13.68
CA ASN A 250 10.95 -1.25 14.57
C ASN A 250 9.84 -2.18 14.09
N GLU A 251 8.74 -1.62 13.58
CA GLU A 251 7.68 -2.43 13.00
C GLU A 251 8.14 -3.12 11.68
N VAL A 252 8.92 -2.43 10.86
CA VAL A 252 9.54 -3.02 9.66
C VAL A 252 10.44 -4.19 10.02
N ARG A 253 11.30 -4.04 11.05
CA ARG A 253 12.15 -5.13 11.56
C ARG A 253 11.29 -6.31 12.01
N ARG A 254 10.27 -6.05 12.83
CA ARG A 254 9.36 -7.08 13.33
C ARG A 254 8.70 -7.87 12.19
N VAL A 255 8.17 -7.18 11.19
CA VAL A 255 7.53 -7.80 10.03
C VAL A 255 8.53 -8.63 9.23
N LYS A 256 9.72 -8.09 8.97
CA LYS A 256 10.81 -8.76 8.26
C LYS A 256 11.24 -10.04 8.98
N ASP A 257 11.57 -9.92 10.26
CA ASP A 257 12.11 -11.03 11.05
C ASP A 257 11.08 -12.16 11.23
N ASN A 258 9.80 -11.80 11.41
CA ASN A 258 8.70 -12.79 11.46
C ASN A 258 8.60 -13.55 10.14
N TYR A 259 8.61 -12.84 9.01
CA TYR A 259 8.54 -13.46 7.70
C TYR A 259 9.73 -14.39 7.43
N GLU A 260 10.95 -13.92 7.66
CA GLU A 260 12.18 -14.71 7.41
C GLU A 260 12.22 -15.96 8.27
N LYS A 261 11.77 -15.86 9.53
CA LYS A 261 11.70 -17.01 10.46
C LYS A 261 10.61 -18.01 10.05
N GLU A 262 9.44 -17.52 9.64
CA GLU A 262 8.28 -18.37 9.34
C GLU A 262 8.44 -19.08 8.00
N TYR A 263 8.95 -18.37 6.98
CA TYR A 263 9.00 -18.91 5.62
C TYR A 263 10.40 -19.34 5.17
N ASN A 264 11.43 -19.21 6.02
CA ASN A 264 12.82 -19.51 5.69
C ASN A 264 13.27 -18.86 4.35
N ASP A 265 12.82 -17.64 4.10
CA ASP A 265 13.11 -16.85 2.92
C ASP A 265 13.66 -15.47 3.35
N THR A 266 14.71 -15.00 2.69
CA THR A 266 15.45 -13.80 3.12
C THR A 266 15.07 -12.59 2.27
N VAL A 267 14.81 -11.46 2.92
CA VAL A 267 14.61 -10.16 2.27
C VAL A 267 15.94 -9.66 1.72
N ALA A 268 16.00 -9.45 0.40
CA ALA A 268 17.22 -9.07 -0.30
C ALA A 268 17.36 -7.56 -0.51
N GLN A 269 16.26 -6.81 -0.52
CA GLN A 269 16.24 -5.36 -0.77
C GLN A 269 14.96 -4.72 -0.22
N ILE A 270 14.99 -3.40 -0.12
CA ILE A 270 13.87 -2.58 0.31
C ILE A 270 13.48 -1.61 -0.81
N MET A 271 12.19 -1.41 -1.00
CA MET A 271 11.63 -0.31 -1.81
C MET A 271 10.78 0.59 -0.92
N VAL A 272 10.94 1.90 -1.05
CA VAL A 272 10.15 2.88 -0.30
C VAL A 272 9.14 3.53 -1.23
N SER A 273 7.87 3.45 -0.88
CA SER A 273 6.69 3.90 -1.62
C SER A 273 5.86 4.88 -0.79
N GLY A 274 4.81 5.43 -1.37
CA GLY A 274 3.97 6.45 -0.75
C GLY A 274 4.60 7.84 -0.74
N GLY A 275 3.84 8.85 -0.34
CA GLY A 275 4.31 10.23 -0.25
C GLY A 275 5.51 10.42 0.68
N GLY A 276 5.64 9.55 1.71
CA GLY A 276 6.78 9.56 2.63
C GLY A 276 8.11 9.20 1.98
N ALA A 277 8.12 8.51 0.82
CA ALA A 277 9.34 8.25 0.06
C ALA A 277 9.99 9.52 -0.52
N ASN A 278 9.23 10.62 -0.57
CA ASN A 278 9.70 11.93 -0.98
C ASN A 278 10.32 12.75 0.16
N LEU A 279 10.26 12.27 1.41
CA LEU A 279 10.90 12.93 2.54
C LEU A 279 12.43 12.96 2.35
N LEU A 280 13.02 14.15 2.31
CA LEU A 280 14.44 14.32 2.11
C LEU A 280 15.24 13.59 3.19
N GLY A 281 16.16 12.72 2.79
CA GLY A 281 16.99 11.93 3.70
C GLY A 281 16.40 10.61 4.18
N ILE A 282 15.13 10.27 3.84
CA ILE A 282 14.48 9.04 4.33
C ILE A 282 15.16 7.75 3.81
N LEU A 283 15.57 7.71 2.54
CA LEU A 283 16.19 6.51 1.97
C LEU A 283 17.51 6.14 2.64
N PRO A 284 18.51 7.06 2.76
CA PRO A 284 19.74 6.75 3.49
C PRO A 284 19.47 6.41 4.97
N TYR A 285 18.51 7.07 5.63
CA TYR A 285 18.12 6.72 6.99
C TYR A 285 17.63 5.27 7.10
N ILE A 286 16.71 4.85 6.23
CA ILE A 286 16.20 3.47 6.21
C ILE A 286 17.33 2.47 5.91
N GLN A 287 18.21 2.80 4.97
CA GLN A 287 19.35 1.95 4.61
C GLN A 287 20.30 1.74 5.80
N GLU A 288 20.62 2.79 6.52
CA GLU A 288 21.47 2.74 7.73
C GLU A 288 20.80 1.90 8.83
N GLN A 289 19.49 2.11 9.06
CA GLN A 289 18.76 1.44 10.12
C GLN A 289 18.54 -0.06 9.86
N LEU A 290 18.37 -0.48 8.62
CA LEU A 290 18.00 -1.86 8.25
C LEU A 290 19.15 -2.64 7.61
N ASN A 291 20.26 -1.98 7.26
CA ASN A 291 21.44 -2.57 6.63
C ASN A 291 21.12 -3.40 5.37
N LEU A 292 20.19 -2.91 4.54
CA LEU A 292 19.79 -3.51 3.28
C LEU A 292 19.79 -2.45 2.18
N PRO A 293 20.00 -2.82 0.91
CA PRO A 293 19.85 -1.90 -0.22
C PRO A 293 18.46 -1.29 -0.25
N VAL A 294 18.35 0.04 -0.35
CA VAL A 294 17.10 0.79 -0.36
C VAL A 294 16.93 1.53 -1.68
N LEU A 295 15.79 1.31 -2.33
CA LEU A 295 15.43 1.94 -3.59
C LEU A 295 14.16 2.77 -3.41
N LYS A 296 14.03 3.86 -4.14
CA LYS A 296 12.77 4.59 -4.27
C LYS A 296 11.87 3.89 -5.27
N ALA A 297 10.60 3.71 -4.93
CA ALA A 297 9.64 3.06 -5.80
C ALA A 297 9.41 3.84 -7.10
N ASN A 298 9.42 3.13 -8.23
CA ASN A 298 9.09 3.68 -9.55
C ASN A 298 8.14 2.74 -10.30
N PRO A 299 6.83 2.81 -10.05
CA PRO A 299 5.84 2.00 -10.74
C PRO A 299 5.62 2.42 -12.20
N PHE A 300 6.07 3.62 -12.62
CA PHE A 300 5.95 4.09 -14.00
C PHE A 300 6.73 3.23 -15.00
N LEU A 301 7.66 2.41 -14.53
CA LEU A 301 8.31 1.37 -15.36
C LEU A 301 7.33 0.32 -15.92
N ARG A 302 6.09 0.28 -15.43
CA ARG A 302 5.03 -0.66 -15.83
C ARG A 302 4.03 -0.08 -16.84
N VAL A 303 4.15 1.19 -17.17
CA VAL A 303 3.23 1.90 -18.06
C VAL A 303 4.01 2.76 -19.06
N GLN A 304 3.43 2.97 -20.21
CA GLN A 304 3.87 4.02 -21.13
C GLN A 304 3.20 5.33 -20.74
N TYR A 305 3.91 6.44 -20.85
CA TYR A 305 3.39 7.78 -20.52
C TYR A 305 4.00 8.83 -21.44
N GLY A 306 3.34 9.99 -21.54
CA GLY A 306 3.81 11.11 -22.33
C GLY A 306 5.07 11.77 -21.76
N SER A 307 5.89 12.36 -22.60
CA SER A 307 7.14 13.04 -22.19
C SER A 307 6.93 14.23 -21.25
N ASP A 308 5.73 14.78 -21.21
CA ASP A 308 5.31 15.85 -20.31
C ASP A 308 5.29 15.43 -18.83
N ILE A 309 5.11 14.11 -18.57
CA ILE A 309 5.11 13.56 -17.21
C ILE A 309 6.53 13.23 -16.72
N GLU A 310 7.49 13.02 -17.62
CA GLU A 310 8.86 12.58 -17.29
C GLU A 310 9.50 13.36 -16.15
N PRO A 311 9.42 14.72 -16.07
CA PRO A 311 10.01 15.47 -14.97
C PRO A 311 9.37 15.18 -13.60
N LEU A 312 8.13 14.70 -13.60
CA LEU A 312 7.33 14.45 -12.40
C LEU A 312 7.43 12.99 -11.90
N VAL A 313 7.93 12.07 -12.73
CA VAL A 313 7.97 10.62 -12.43
C VAL A 313 8.68 10.32 -11.12
N ALA A 314 9.78 11.00 -10.83
CA ALA A 314 10.56 10.79 -9.62
C ALA A 314 9.80 11.18 -8.33
N GLU A 315 8.89 12.15 -8.42
CA GLU A 315 8.07 12.62 -7.30
C GLU A 315 6.76 11.84 -7.21
N LEU A 316 6.04 11.72 -8.33
CA LEU A 316 4.76 11.04 -8.40
C LEU A 316 4.86 9.52 -8.28
N GLY A 317 5.98 8.93 -8.70
CA GLY A 317 6.15 7.48 -8.74
C GLY A 317 5.75 6.78 -7.46
N PRO A 318 6.35 7.10 -6.32
CA PRO A 318 5.98 6.45 -5.06
C PRO A 318 4.51 6.59 -4.69
N GLU A 319 3.89 7.74 -4.96
CA GLU A 319 2.49 8.02 -4.63
C GLU A 319 1.50 7.25 -5.51
N PHE A 320 1.91 6.90 -6.73
CA PHE A 320 1.07 6.17 -7.68
C PHE A 320 1.25 4.65 -7.67
N SER A 321 2.05 4.09 -6.75
CA SER A 321 2.30 2.64 -6.69
C SER A 321 1.03 1.81 -6.60
N VAL A 322 0.10 2.18 -5.72
CA VAL A 322 -1.22 1.51 -5.59
C VAL A 322 -2.03 1.70 -6.87
N ALA A 323 -2.14 2.92 -7.37
CA ALA A 323 -3.00 3.25 -8.51
C ALA A 323 -2.53 2.58 -9.81
N ILE A 324 -1.22 2.55 -10.07
CA ILE A 324 -0.63 1.84 -11.22
C ILE A 324 -0.86 0.34 -11.05
N GLY A 325 -0.59 -0.22 -9.85
CA GLY A 325 -0.80 -1.63 -9.59
C GLY A 325 -2.24 -2.09 -9.78
N LEU A 326 -3.23 -1.28 -9.39
CA LEU A 326 -4.64 -1.53 -9.67
C LEU A 326 -4.93 -1.47 -11.16
N GLY A 327 -4.45 -0.43 -11.83
CA GLY A 327 -4.71 -0.20 -13.26
C GLY A 327 -4.16 -1.31 -14.14
N ILE A 328 -2.97 -1.83 -13.84
CA ILE A 328 -2.36 -2.91 -14.63
C ILE A 328 -2.96 -4.29 -14.36
N LYS A 329 -3.77 -4.46 -13.30
CA LYS A 329 -4.40 -5.76 -12.95
C LYS A 329 -5.14 -6.40 -14.12
N SER A 330 -5.81 -5.62 -14.93
CA SER A 330 -6.62 -6.11 -16.06
C SER A 330 -5.78 -6.51 -17.28
N PHE A 331 -4.47 -6.31 -17.24
CA PHE A 331 -3.55 -6.58 -18.36
C PHE A 331 -2.60 -7.75 -18.06
N TYR A 332 -2.60 -8.25 -16.84
CA TYR A 332 -1.91 -9.43 -16.37
C TYR A 332 -2.96 -10.49 -15.98
#